data_5867b02824e17b3468bcbcad10887355
#
_entry.id   5867b02824e17b3468bcbcad10887355
#
_cell.length_a   1.000
_cell.length_b   1.000
_cell.length_c   1.000
_cell.angle_alpha   90.00
_cell.angle_beta   90.00
_cell.angle_gamma   90.00
#
_symmetry.space_group_name_H-M   'P 1'
#
loop_
_entity.id
_entity.type
_entity.pdbx_description
1 polymer ?
#
loop_
_entity_poly.entity_id
_entity_poly.type
_entity_poly.pdbx_seq_one_letter_code
_entity_poly.pdbx_strand_id
1 'polypeptide(L)'
;MVKKIILTTLTTLALSSTLSAYDLKSNMLLLEAELSEVQRTFIISDMKGVNESIQRFAKHSEELLGNKENFKSMLPKSKQNKASEAVMAAQIIKHNVDIILDEISNKHNHSDTRRREEAQRAYTYIEHACFRCHNIVRDK
;
A
#
# COMPACT_ATOMS: atom_id res chain seq x y z
N MET A 1 -17.13 67.03 8.90
CA MET A 1 -17.06 65.94 7.91
C MET A 1 -16.44 64.71 8.57
N VAL A 2 -17.27 63.76 8.92
CA VAL A 2 -16.83 62.53 9.58
C VAL A 2 -16.68 61.46 8.50
N LYS A 3 -15.43 61.07 8.15
CA LYS A 3 -15.16 59.97 7.24
C LYS A 3 -15.43 58.63 7.96
N LYS A 4 -16.49 57.97 7.55
CA LYS A 4 -16.76 56.56 7.95
C LYS A 4 -15.75 55.64 7.30
N ILE A 5 -14.87 55.05 8.08
CA ILE A 5 -13.97 53.97 7.66
C ILE A 5 -14.82 52.69 7.76
N ILE A 6 -15.16 52.13 6.58
CA ILE A 6 -15.79 50.82 6.49
C ILE A 6 -14.67 49.79 6.60
N LEU A 7 -14.60 49.14 7.75
CA LEU A 7 -13.71 48.01 8.00
C LEU A 7 -14.33 46.76 7.39
N THR A 8 -13.93 46.42 6.18
CA THR A 8 -14.30 45.16 5.51
C THR A 8 -13.51 44.04 6.17
N THR A 9 -14.15 43.32 7.07
CA THR A 9 -13.62 42.06 7.60
C THR A 9 -13.65 40.99 6.49
N LEU A 10 -12.49 40.72 5.91
CA LEU A 10 -12.29 39.63 5.00
C LEU A 10 -12.32 38.32 5.81
N THR A 11 -13.48 37.68 5.84
CA THR A 11 -13.64 36.33 6.40
C THR A 11 -12.98 35.35 5.43
N THR A 12 -11.72 35.00 5.70
CA THR A 12 -11.06 33.88 5.07
C THR A 12 -11.80 32.60 5.48
N LEU A 13 -12.67 32.10 4.60
CA LEU A 13 -13.13 30.72 4.68
C LEU A 13 -11.89 29.84 4.50
N ALA A 14 -11.35 29.34 5.60
CA ALA A 14 -10.48 28.20 5.58
C ALA A 14 -11.31 27.03 5.02
N LEU A 15 -11.17 26.76 3.72
CA LEU A 15 -11.51 25.44 3.19
C LEU A 15 -10.57 24.47 3.88
N SER A 16 -11.00 23.95 5.03
CA SER A 16 -10.55 22.67 5.51
C SER A 16 -10.97 21.66 4.44
N SER A 17 -10.10 21.44 3.45
CA SER A 17 -10.13 20.23 2.66
C SER A 17 -10.02 19.08 3.67
N THR A 18 -11.18 18.59 4.10
CA THR A 18 -11.29 17.26 4.65
C THR A 18 -10.65 16.39 3.57
N LEU A 19 -9.38 15.99 3.78
CA LEU A 19 -8.84 14.84 3.10
C LEU A 19 -9.89 13.77 3.29
N SER A 20 -10.64 13.54 2.24
CA SER A 20 -11.61 12.49 2.09
C SER A 20 -11.02 11.26 2.72
N ALA A 21 -11.63 10.73 3.77
CA ALA A 21 -11.21 9.48 4.36
C ALA A 21 -10.94 8.54 3.20
N TYR A 22 -9.70 8.10 3.05
CA TYR A 22 -9.26 7.23 1.98
C TYR A 22 -10.30 6.12 1.87
N ASP A 23 -11.03 6.08 0.76
CA ASP A 23 -11.99 5.02 0.56
C ASP A 23 -11.22 3.70 0.52
N LEU A 24 -11.39 2.88 1.55
CA LEU A 24 -10.69 1.62 1.71
C LEU A 24 -10.81 0.75 0.47
N LYS A 25 -11.99 0.76 -0.17
CA LYS A 25 -12.22 0.00 -1.41
C LYS A 25 -11.35 0.49 -2.55
N SER A 26 -11.27 1.79 -2.78
CA SER A 26 -10.44 2.37 -3.85
C SER A 26 -8.96 2.07 -3.63
N ASN A 27 -8.48 2.17 -2.40
CA ASN A 27 -7.09 1.83 -2.07
C ASN A 27 -6.79 0.34 -2.24
N MET A 28 -7.73 -0.56 -1.90
CA MET A 28 -7.57 -1.99 -2.13
C MET A 28 -7.55 -2.33 -3.62
N LEU A 29 -8.37 -1.66 -4.45
CA LEU A 29 -8.32 -1.82 -5.90
C LEU A 29 -7.01 -1.30 -6.51
N LEU A 30 -6.45 -0.23 -5.96
CA LEU A 30 -5.13 0.26 -6.38
C LEU A 30 -4.04 -0.77 -6.08
N LEU A 31 -4.01 -1.33 -4.86
CA LEU A 31 -3.03 -2.36 -4.48
C LEU A 31 -3.18 -3.62 -5.34
N GLU A 32 -4.41 -4.04 -5.66
CA GLU A 32 -4.65 -5.16 -6.56
C GLU A 32 -4.08 -4.90 -7.96
N ALA A 33 -4.34 -3.72 -8.53
CA ALA A 33 -3.84 -3.35 -9.85
C ALA A 33 -2.29 -3.32 -9.88
N GLU A 34 -1.66 -2.78 -8.84
CA GLU A 34 -0.20 -2.73 -8.73
C GLU A 34 0.41 -4.12 -8.55
N LEU A 35 -0.21 -4.98 -7.73
CA LEU A 35 0.26 -6.36 -7.55
C LEU A 35 0.10 -7.17 -8.85
N SER A 36 -0.97 -6.96 -9.61
CA SER A 36 -1.17 -7.55 -10.93
C SER A 36 -0.11 -7.09 -11.93
N GLU A 37 0.32 -5.82 -11.86
CA GLU A 37 1.41 -5.32 -12.69
C GLU A 37 2.75 -6.00 -12.33
N VAL A 38 3.05 -6.21 -11.06
CA VAL A 38 4.22 -6.98 -10.62
C VAL A 38 4.17 -8.39 -11.21
N GLN A 39 3.03 -9.08 -11.12
CA GLN A 39 2.86 -10.41 -11.70
C GLN A 39 3.11 -10.41 -13.20
N ARG A 40 2.52 -9.46 -13.92
CA ARG A 40 2.68 -9.32 -15.37
C ARG A 40 4.16 -9.16 -15.76
N THR A 41 4.89 -8.28 -15.06
CA THR A 41 6.31 -8.03 -15.33
C THR A 41 7.18 -9.25 -15.05
N PHE A 42 6.86 -10.06 -14.03
CA PHE A 42 7.52 -11.36 -13.82
C PHE A 42 7.27 -12.33 -14.96
N ILE A 43 6.02 -12.44 -15.45
CA ILE A 43 5.66 -13.38 -16.52
C ILE A 43 6.42 -13.06 -17.81
N ILE A 44 6.55 -11.78 -18.16
CA ILE A 44 7.29 -11.37 -19.37
C ILE A 44 8.80 -11.20 -19.15
N SER A 45 9.30 -11.56 -17.97
CA SER A 45 10.72 -11.46 -17.59
C SER A 45 11.28 -10.03 -17.66
N ASP A 46 10.46 -9.02 -17.44
CA ASP A 46 10.86 -7.61 -17.36
C ASP A 46 11.30 -7.26 -15.94
N MET A 47 12.56 -7.51 -15.61
CA MET A 47 13.10 -7.26 -14.25
C MET A 47 13.15 -5.78 -13.87
N LYS A 48 13.27 -4.88 -14.85
CA LYS A 48 13.15 -3.44 -14.61
C LYS A 48 11.72 -3.09 -14.23
N GLY A 49 10.75 -3.59 -14.96
CA GLY A 49 9.32 -3.43 -14.65
C GLY A 49 8.96 -4.03 -13.29
N VAL A 50 9.52 -5.20 -12.91
CA VAL A 50 9.37 -5.77 -11.55
C VAL A 50 9.87 -4.78 -10.50
N ASN A 51 11.07 -4.24 -10.68
CA ASN A 51 11.66 -3.28 -9.74
C ASN A 51 10.76 -2.04 -9.54
N GLU A 52 10.29 -1.45 -10.63
CA GLU A 52 9.48 -0.25 -10.59
C GLU A 52 8.09 -0.51 -9.99
N SER A 53 7.43 -1.60 -10.39
CA SER A 53 6.08 -1.94 -9.92
C SER A 53 6.07 -2.39 -8.46
N ILE A 54 7.05 -3.18 -8.02
CA ILE A 54 7.12 -3.63 -6.62
C ILE A 54 7.41 -2.50 -5.65
N GLN A 55 8.20 -1.49 -6.04
CA GLN A 55 8.44 -0.31 -5.21
C GLN A 55 7.19 0.55 -5.06
N ARG A 56 6.40 0.75 -6.14
CA ARG A 56 5.11 1.45 -6.05
C ARG A 56 4.15 0.72 -5.12
N PHE A 57 3.99 -0.58 -5.32
CA PHE A 57 3.16 -1.43 -4.48
C PHE A 57 3.59 -1.38 -3.01
N ALA A 58 4.89 -1.48 -2.72
CA ALA A 58 5.44 -1.41 -1.38
C ALA A 58 5.09 -0.09 -0.68
N LYS A 59 5.27 1.03 -1.38
CA LYS A 59 4.94 2.36 -0.85
C LYS A 59 3.46 2.45 -0.49
N HIS A 60 2.56 2.13 -1.40
CA HIS A 60 1.11 2.26 -1.15
C HIS A 60 0.61 1.23 -0.13
N SER A 61 1.18 0.03 -0.09
CA SER A 61 0.83 -0.95 0.95
C SER A 61 1.25 -0.49 2.34
N GLU A 62 2.42 0.13 2.51
CA GLU A 62 2.86 0.69 3.78
C GLU A 62 1.99 1.88 4.21
N GLU A 63 1.66 2.78 3.30
CA GLU A 63 0.79 3.92 3.56
C GLU A 63 -0.61 3.50 4.02
N LEU A 64 -1.17 2.45 3.41
CA LEU A 64 -2.51 1.96 3.73
C LEU A 64 -2.54 1.06 4.97
N LEU A 65 -1.61 0.10 5.05
CA LEU A 65 -1.67 -1.02 6.01
C LEU A 65 -0.71 -0.84 7.19
N GLY A 66 0.34 -0.01 7.05
CA GLY A 66 1.42 0.11 8.03
C GLY A 66 1.02 0.82 9.33
N ASN A 67 -0.06 1.61 9.31
CA ASN A 67 -0.55 2.32 10.50
C ASN A 67 -1.89 1.76 10.98
N LYS A 68 -1.87 1.10 12.13
CA LYS A 68 -3.04 0.45 12.74
C LYS A 68 -4.22 1.39 12.95
N GLU A 69 -3.99 2.60 13.48
CA GLU A 69 -5.07 3.52 13.82
C GLU A 69 -5.71 4.12 12.56
N ASN A 70 -4.90 4.43 11.54
CA ASN A 70 -5.41 4.86 10.25
C ASN A 70 -6.26 3.77 9.59
N PHE A 71 -5.76 2.53 9.54
CA PHE A 71 -6.49 1.42 8.97
C PHE A 71 -7.78 1.12 9.75
N LYS A 72 -7.70 1.14 11.09
CA LYS A 72 -8.85 0.96 11.98
C LYS A 72 -9.96 1.96 11.70
N SER A 73 -9.61 3.23 11.45
CA SER A 73 -10.60 4.29 11.17
C SER A 73 -11.40 4.06 9.88
N MET A 74 -10.84 3.31 8.92
CA MET A 74 -11.49 2.95 7.66
C MET A 74 -12.38 1.71 7.77
N LEU A 75 -12.28 0.95 8.87
CA LEU A 75 -13.05 -0.27 9.07
C LEU A 75 -14.42 0.01 9.72
N PRO A 76 -15.45 -0.78 9.38
CA PRO A 76 -16.69 -0.81 10.15
C PRO A 76 -16.41 -1.09 11.64
N LYS A 77 -17.21 -0.52 12.54
CA LYS A 77 -17.03 -0.68 14.00
C LYS A 77 -16.87 -2.13 14.44
N SER A 78 -17.63 -3.04 13.84
CA SER A 78 -17.57 -4.49 14.12
C SER A 78 -16.24 -5.15 13.74
N LYS A 79 -15.41 -4.51 12.92
CA LYS A 79 -14.13 -5.04 12.41
C LYS A 79 -12.90 -4.30 12.94
N GLN A 80 -13.07 -3.22 13.68
CA GLN A 80 -11.96 -2.39 14.15
C GLN A 80 -10.98 -3.14 15.06
N ASN A 81 -11.42 -4.15 15.79
CA ASN A 81 -10.58 -5.03 16.59
C ASN A 81 -9.64 -5.91 15.75
N LYS A 82 -9.87 -6.01 14.44
CA LYS A 82 -9.05 -6.77 13.47
C LYS A 82 -7.97 -5.92 12.79
N ALA A 83 -7.87 -4.63 13.09
CA ALA A 83 -6.96 -3.71 12.40
C ALA A 83 -5.46 -4.11 12.52
N SER A 84 -5.07 -4.85 13.54
CA SER A 84 -3.71 -5.37 13.68
C SER A 84 -3.30 -6.34 12.56
N GLU A 85 -4.26 -7.01 11.91
CA GLU A 85 -3.98 -7.91 10.78
C GLU A 85 -3.40 -7.15 9.57
N ALA A 86 -3.83 -5.90 9.36
CA ALA A 86 -3.27 -5.06 8.30
C ALA A 86 -1.78 -4.77 8.55
N VAL A 87 -1.41 -4.41 9.79
CA VAL A 87 -0.02 -4.16 10.16
C VAL A 87 0.84 -5.42 10.00
N MET A 88 0.32 -6.58 10.39
CA MET A 88 1.01 -7.86 10.17
C MET A 88 1.19 -8.15 8.68
N ALA A 89 0.18 -7.89 7.86
CA ALA A 89 0.28 -8.03 6.40
C ALA A 89 1.33 -7.06 5.83
N ALA A 90 1.35 -5.80 6.25
CA ALA A 90 2.35 -4.82 5.83
C ALA A 90 3.79 -5.28 6.14
N GLN A 91 4.02 -5.86 7.32
CA GLN A 91 5.34 -6.38 7.70
C GLN A 91 5.77 -7.56 6.82
N ILE A 92 4.87 -8.49 6.52
CA ILE A 92 5.15 -9.63 5.63
C ILE A 92 5.42 -9.12 4.20
N ILE A 93 4.61 -8.18 3.71
CA ILE A 93 4.78 -7.56 2.40
C ILE A 93 6.17 -6.91 2.33
N LYS A 94 6.50 -6.05 3.30
CA LYS A 94 7.80 -5.35 3.33
C LYS A 94 8.97 -6.33 3.28
N HIS A 95 8.96 -7.35 4.12
CA HIS A 95 10.03 -8.37 4.14
C HIS A 95 10.20 -9.04 2.78
N ASN A 96 9.10 -9.42 2.12
CA ASN A 96 9.18 -10.10 0.83
C ASN A 96 9.51 -9.15 -0.33
N VAL A 97 9.13 -7.88 -0.25
CA VAL A 97 9.60 -6.84 -1.17
C VAL A 97 11.11 -6.67 -1.07
N ASP A 98 11.67 -6.64 0.14
CA ASP A 98 13.12 -6.54 0.35
C ASP A 98 13.85 -7.75 -0.31
N ILE A 99 13.30 -8.98 -0.18
CA ILE A 99 13.86 -10.17 -0.88
C ILE A 99 13.83 -9.98 -2.40
N ILE A 100 12.71 -9.53 -2.96
CA ILE A 100 12.60 -9.30 -4.42
C ILE A 100 13.65 -8.29 -4.89
N LEU A 101 13.82 -7.17 -4.18
CA LEU A 101 14.79 -6.14 -4.53
C LEU A 101 16.24 -6.60 -4.37
N ASP A 102 16.53 -7.40 -3.34
CA ASP A 102 17.85 -8.03 -3.14
C ASP A 102 18.20 -8.99 -4.30
N GLU A 103 17.24 -9.77 -4.79
CA GLU A 103 17.44 -10.66 -5.94
C GLU A 103 17.57 -9.88 -7.27
N ILE A 104 16.82 -8.79 -7.45
CA ILE A 104 16.96 -7.92 -8.63
C ILE A 104 18.37 -7.32 -8.68
N SER A 105 18.88 -6.83 -7.55
CA SER A 105 20.22 -6.24 -7.44
C SER A 105 21.35 -7.28 -7.43
N ASN A 106 21.01 -8.57 -7.40
CA ASN A 106 21.95 -9.69 -7.25
C ASN A 106 22.89 -9.58 -6.04
N LYS A 107 22.37 -9.11 -4.92
CA LYS A 107 23.12 -8.89 -3.68
C LYS A 107 23.80 -10.16 -3.15
N HIS A 108 23.22 -11.32 -3.43
CA HIS A 108 23.69 -12.62 -2.94
C HIS A 108 24.51 -13.42 -3.97
N ASN A 109 24.81 -12.85 -5.13
CA ASN A 109 25.51 -13.51 -6.24
C ASN A 109 24.86 -14.84 -6.66
N HIS A 110 23.53 -14.89 -6.68
CA HIS A 110 22.78 -16.02 -7.16
C HIS A 110 22.81 -16.12 -8.70
N SER A 111 22.66 -17.35 -9.24
CA SER A 111 22.41 -17.53 -10.66
C SER A 111 21.09 -16.89 -11.08
N ASP A 112 20.94 -16.54 -12.36
CA ASP A 112 19.71 -15.91 -12.87
C ASP A 112 18.46 -16.75 -12.61
N THR A 113 18.57 -18.08 -12.72
CA THR A 113 17.46 -19.00 -12.41
C THR A 113 17.08 -18.89 -10.94
N ARG A 114 18.04 -18.97 -10.02
CA ARG A 114 17.78 -18.88 -8.58
C ARG A 114 17.19 -17.53 -8.20
N ARG A 115 17.71 -16.44 -8.74
CA ARG A 115 17.18 -15.09 -8.50
C ARG A 115 15.71 -14.99 -8.87
N ARG A 116 15.32 -15.50 -10.05
CA ARG A 116 13.91 -15.52 -10.47
C ARG A 116 13.05 -16.38 -9.54
N GLU A 117 13.51 -17.56 -9.17
CA GLU A 117 12.78 -18.46 -8.28
C GLU A 117 12.56 -17.86 -6.89
N GLU A 118 13.60 -17.26 -6.29
CA GLU A 118 13.48 -16.63 -4.97
C GLU A 118 12.57 -15.39 -5.02
N ALA A 119 12.71 -14.54 -6.04
CA ALA A 119 11.84 -13.38 -6.21
C ALA A 119 10.37 -13.78 -6.44
N GLN A 120 10.10 -14.81 -7.25
CA GLN A 120 8.74 -15.33 -7.48
C GLN A 120 8.16 -15.97 -6.22
N ARG A 121 8.96 -16.68 -5.44
CA ARG A 121 8.55 -17.24 -4.15
C ARG A 121 8.16 -16.12 -3.19
N ALA A 122 8.96 -15.07 -3.07
CA ALA A 122 8.66 -13.91 -2.23
C ALA A 122 7.36 -13.21 -2.68
N TYR A 123 7.13 -13.08 -4.00
CA TYR A 123 5.86 -12.59 -4.54
C TYR A 123 4.66 -13.42 -4.06
N THR A 124 4.76 -14.74 -4.08
CA THR A 124 3.70 -15.63 -3.58
C THR A 124 3.39 -15.40 -2.09
N TYR A 125 4.40 -15.12 -1.26
CA TYR A 125 4.17 -14.77 0.14
C TYR A 125 3.46 -13.42 0.31
N ILE A 126 3.68 -12.46 -0.58
CA ILE A 126 2.91 -11.20 -0.60
C ILE A 126 1.44 -11.49 -0.87
N GLU A 127 1.11 -12.30 -1.88
CA GLU A 127 -0.28 -12.71 -2.15
C GLU A 127 -0.93 -13.39 -0.94
N HIS A 128 -0.21 -14.30 -0.29
CA HIS A 128 -0.69 -14.98 0.92
C HIS A 128 -0.98 -14.01 2.07
N ALA A 129 -0.17 -12.96 2.25
CA ALA A 129 -0.42 -11.93 3.26
C ALA A 129 -1.74 -11.18 2.97
N CYS A 130 -2.01 -10.86 1.69
CA CYS A 130 -3.26 -10.23 1.26
C CYS A 130 -4.46 -11.15 1.53
N PHE A 131 -4.38 -12.42 1.14
CA PHE A 131 -5.45 -13.40 1.39
C PHE A 131 -5.72 -13.60 2.88
N ARG A 132 -4.68 -13.73 3.69
CA ARG A 132 -4.83 -13.89 5.14
C ARG A 132 -5.57 -12.70 5.76
N CYS A 133 -5.14 -11.48 5.46
CA CYS A 133 -5.78 -10.27 5.96
C CYS A 133 -7.26 -10.22 5.51
N HIS A 134 -7.54 -10.45 4.23
CA HIS A 134 -8.90 -10.47 3.69
C HIS A 134 -9.78 -11.52 4.35
N ASN A 135 -9.28 -12.73 4.59
CA ASN A 135 -10.05 -13.80 5.24
C ASN A 135 -10.47 -13.45 6.69
N ILE A 136 -9.69 -12.59 7.37
CA ILE A 136 -9.93 -12.21 8.76
C ILE A 136 -10.76 -10.93 8.85
N VAL A 137 -10.46 -9.93 8.02
CA VAL A 137 -11.01 -8.58 8.12
C VAL A 137 -12.27 -8.41 7.28
N ARG A 138 -12.31 -9.01 6.08
CA ARG A 138 -13.42 -8.87 5.16
C ARG A 138 -14.67 -9.60 5.65
N ASP A 139 -15.84 -9.00 5.45
CA ASP A 139 -17.11 -9.68 5.64
C ASP A 139 -17.33 -10.73 4.53
N LYS A 140 -17.86 -11.89 4.94
CA LYS A 140 -18.31 -12.92 4.01
C LYS A 140 -19.69 -12.56 3.48
#